data_aac584871d62ad37d0ce8d667a71b011
#
_entry.id   aac584871d62ad37d0ce8d667a71b011
#
_cell.length_a   1.000
_cell.length_b   1.000
_cell.length_c   1.000
_cell.angle_alpha   90.00
_cell.angle_beta   90.00
_cell.angle_gamma   90.00
#
_symmetry.space_group_name_H-M   'P 1'
#
loop_
_entity.id
_entity.type
_entity.pdbx_description
1 polymer ?
#
loop_
_entity_poly.entity_id
_entity_poly.type
_entity_poly.pdbx_seq_one_letter_code
_entity_poly.pdbx_strand_id
1 'polypeptide(L)'
;MTETTGKVRLLSIQQARNLHLEAQGLLRKTKVKSRRGDLIAAIERMQLLQIDTIHVVARSPYLVLFSRLGNYPVDWLGEALERGEIFECWSHEACFVPTKAFDLHRAHKEYGGRANHWACKNAARIHGAQRKGMDGVLERIREHGPAKASDFEATQRVKTGWWGWKDEKRWLEALFERGELMISRREQFQRVYDLSGRVMARMGVAPLTKKLDEAEVSRTLLLNAVEALGITQARWIADYHRTKPRYKDADLDDLVDSGELFRIDVRGWENPAYVHQAHAASLQRAMSGKLRATHTTLLSPFDPVVWDRERASCMFGFDYTIACYVPEPKRRFGYFVLPILDRGAIVGRLDAKAHRAEGQFEVKR
;
A
#
# COMPACT_ATOMS: atom_id res chain seq x y z
N MET A 1 -40.00 25.61 1.72
CA MET A 1 -38.74 25.95 2.38
C MET A 1 -38.72 25.21 3.71
N THR A 2 -38.16 24.05 3.78
CA THR A 2 -37.92 23.30 5.02
C THR A 2 -36.41 23.28 5.21
N GLU A 3 -35.93 24.15 6.11
CA GLU A 3 -34.57 24.11 6.63
C GLU A 3 -34.32 22.74 7.26
N THR A 4 -33.63 21.88 6.55
CA THR A 4 -33.06 20.69 7.16
C THR A 4 -31.84 21.16 7.93
N THR A 5 -32.03 21.61 9.17
CA THR A 5 -30.94 21.78 10.14
C THR A 5 -30.20 20.46 10.25
N GLY A 6 -29.07 20.38 9.55
CA GLY A 6 -28.22 19.20 9.51
C GLY A 6 -27.75 18.84 10.91
N LYS A 7 -28.33 17.77 11.50
CA LYS A 7 -27.79 17.21 12.75
C LYS A 7 -26.30 16.94 12.51
N VAL A 8 -25.46 17.68 13.22
CA VAL A 8 -24.02 17.45 13.24
C VAL A 8 -23.80 15.97 13.55
N ARG A 9 -23.21 15.26 12.60
CA ARG A 9 -22.92 13.81 12.75
C ARG A 9 -21.66 13.68 13.59
N LEU A 10 -21.84 13.45 14.90
CA LEU A 10 -20.74 13.30 15.86
C LEU A 10 -20.47 11.83 16.16
N LEU A 11 -19.25 11.38 15.96
CA LEU A 11 -18.75 10.06 16.37
C LEU A 11 -17.86 10.18 17.63
N SER A 12 -17.88 9.14 18.46
CA SER A 12 -16.79 8.93 19.42
C SER A 12 -15.56 8.42 18.70
N ILE A 13 -14.38 8.57 19.31
CA ILE A 13 -13.12 8.02 18.77
C ILE A 13 -13.21 6.51 18.57
N GLN A 14 -13.90 5.77 19.44
CA GLN A 14 -14.09 4.32 19.29
C GLN A 14 -14.97 3.98 18.08
N GLN A 15 -15.99 4.76 17.79
CA GLN A 15 -16.82 4.58 16.59
C GLN A 15 -16.02 4.86 15.31
N ALA A 16 -15.18 5.91 15.32
CA ALA A 16 -14.27 6.23 14.22
C ALA A 16 -13.24 5.10 13.99
N ARG A 17 -12.62 4.56 15.05
CA ARG A 17 -11.72 3.40 14.97
C ARG A 17 -12.41 2.19 14.35
N ASN A 18 -13.63 1.88 14.80
CA ASN A 18 -14.37 0.74 14.30
C ASN A 18 -14.71 0.88 12.81
N LEU A 19 -15.05 2.08 12.36
CA LEU A 19 -15.32 2.37 10.94
C LEU A 19 -14.05 2.21 10.09
N HIS A 20 -12.92 2.75 10.56
CA HIS A 20 -11.61 2.57 9.92
C HIS A 20 -11.22 1.10 9.83
N LEU A 21 -11.33 0.34 10.92
CA LEU A 21 -11.00 -1.08 10.95
C LEU A 21 -11.94 -1.94 10.09
N GLU A 22 -13.22 -1.56 9.96
CA GLU A 22 -14.13 -2.23 9.05
C GLU A 22 -13.71 -2.04 7.59
N ALA A 23 -13.42 -0.80 7.18
CA ALA A 23 -12.93 -0.49 5.85
C ALA A 23 -11.63 -1.25 5.54
N GLN A 24 -10.75 -1.38 6.52
CA GLN A 24 -9.49 -2.10 6.39
C GLN A 24 -9.59 -3.63 6.54
N GLY A 25 -10.80 -4.18 6.76
CA GLY A 25 -11.01 -5.63 6.92
C GLY A 25 -10.51 -6.21 8.24
N LEU A 26 -10.36 -5.37 9.27
CA LEU A 26 -9.79 -5.72 10.58
C LEU A 26 -10.80 -5.61 11.74
N LEU A 27 -12.07 -5.34 11.46
CA LEU A 27 -13.08 -5.18 12.51
C LEU A 27 -13.45 -6.52 13.18
N ARG A 28 -13.56 -7.57 12.37
CA ARG A 28 -14.01 -8.90 12.82
C ARG A 28 -13.09 -9.99 12.30
N LYS A 29 -12.80 -10.99 13.15
CA LYS A 29 -12.08 -12.17 12.69
C LYS A 29 -12.94 -12.95 11.70
N THR A 30 -12.34 -13.35 10.59
CA THR A 30 -12.94 -14.31 9.65
C THR A 30 -13.10 -15.65 10.35
N LYS A 31 -14.33 -16.18 10.40
CA LYS A 31 -14.65 -17.48 11.02
C LYS A 31 -14.43 -18.65 10.08
N VAL A 32 -14.37 -18.40 8.80
CA VAL A 32 -14.24 -19.40 7.73
C VAL A 32 -12.80 -19.41 7.24
N LYS A 33 -12.30 -20.60 6.87
CA LYS A 33 -11.00 -20.74 6.20
C LYS A 33 -11.00 -19.90 4.93
N SER A 34 -9.99 -19.04 4.78
CA SER A 34 -9.85 -18.16 3.63
C SER A 34 -9.71 -18.94 2.34
N ARG A 35 -10.27 -18.41 1.26
CA ARG A 35 -10.15 -18.88 -0.11
C ARG A 35 -9.25 -17.94 -0.89
N ARG A 36 -8.74 -18.38 -2.03
CA ARG A 36 -7.86 -17.58 -2.87
C ARG A 36 -8.47 -16.21 -3.26
N GLY A 37 -9.77 -16.19 -3.59
CA GLY A 37 -10.48 -14.95 -3.90
C GLY A 37 -10.50 -13.93 -2.76
N ASP A 38 -10.44 -14.38 -1.50
CA ASP A 38 -10.42 -13.49 -0.33
C ASP A 38 -9.11 -12.69 -0.26
N LEU A 39 -7.99 -13.22 -0.81
CA LEU A 39 -6.73 -12.51 -0.93
C LEU A 39 -6.87 -11.30 -1.88
N ILE A 40 -7.44 -11.52 -3.05
CA ILE A 40 -7.70 -10.43 -4.02
C ILE A 40 -8.66 -9.41 -3.41
N ALA A 41 -9.76 -9.86 -2.80
CA ALA A 41 -10.72 -8.99 -2.13
C ALA A 41 -10.08 -8.16 -0.99
N ALA A 42 -9.14 -8.73 -0.25
CA ALA A 42 -8.40 -7.98 0.79
C ALA A 42 -7.50 -6.91 0.18
N ILE A 43 -6.78 -7.21 -0.92
CA ILE A 43 -5.94 -6.22 -1.62
C ILE A 43 -6.82 -5.15 -2.26
N GLU A 44 -7.94 -5.52 -2.88
CA GLU A 44 -8.90 -4.58 -3.46
C GLU A 44 -9.50 -3.62 -2.44
N ARG A 45 -9.82 -4.12 -1.25
CA ARG A 45 -10.34 -3.33 -0.13
C ARG A 45 -9.32 -2.29 0.35
N MET A 46 -8.06 -2.69 0.45
CA MET A 46 -6.95 -1.80 0.79
C MET A 46 -6.48 -0.96 -0.40
N GLN A 47 -6.87 -1.33 -1.63
CA GLN A 47 -6.48 -0.75 -2.93
C GLN A 47 -4.99 -0.87 -3.25
N LEU A 48 -4.15 -1.14 -2.28
CA LEU A 48 -2.74 -1.41 -2.44
C LEU A 48 -2.21 -2.25 -1.27
N LEU A 49 -1.10 -2.93 -1.50
CA LEU A 49 -0.40 -3.74 -0.50
C LEU A 49 1.09 -3.42 -0.58
N GLN A 50 1.61 -2.71 0.42
CA GLN A 50 3.01 -2.29 0.42
C GLN A 50 3.97 -3.48 0.46
N ILE A 51 4.99 -3.42 -0.40
CA ILE A 51 6.06 -4.40 -0.49
C ILE A 51 7.26 -3.90 0.31
N ASP A 52 7.65 -4.67 1.33
CA ASP A 52 8.90 -4.47 2.04
C ASP A 52 9.67 -5.78 2.15
N THR A 53 11.00 -5.69 2.10
CA THR A 53 11.89 -6.85 2.04
C THR A 53 12.38 -7.32 3.40
N ILE A 54 12.15 -6.56 4.46
CA ILE A 54 12.54 -6.93 5.82
C ILE A 54 11.83 -8.25 6.20
N HIS A 55 12.62 -9.23 6.62
CA HIS A 55 12.18 -10.60 6.85
C HIS A 55 12.61 -11.11 8.23
N VAL A 56 12.00 -10.58 9.28
CA VAL A 56 12.25 -11.02 10.68
C VAL A 56 11.24 -12.08 11.09
N VAL A 57 9.96 -11.74 11.09
CA VAL A 57 8.85 -12.69 11.30
C VAL A 57 8.34 -13.22 9.97
N ALA A 58 7.85 -12.33 9.14
CA ALA A 58 7.56 -12.55 7.72
C ALA A 58 7.69 -11.21 7.00
N ARG A 59 7.82 -11.23 5.66
CA ARG A 59 7.81 -9.98 4.89
C ARG A 59 6.46 -9.29 5.00
N SER A 60 6.47 -7.97 4.94
CA SER A 60 5.30 -7.12 5.17
C SER A 60 4.03 -7.58 4.44
N PRO A 61 4.02 -7.81 3.12
CA PRO A 61 2.77 -8.15 2.43
C PRO A 61 2.12 -9.42 3.00
N TYR A 62 2.92 -10.42 3.40
CA TYR A 62 2.38 -11.64 4.01
C TYR A 62 1.78 -11.40 5.39
N LEU A 63 2.38 -10.52 6.21
CA LEU A 63 1.84 -10.15 7.52
C LEU A 63 0.56 -9.33 7.41
N VAL A 64 0.49 -8.38 6.47
CA VAL A 64 -0.70 -7.57 6.20
C VAL A 64 -1.86 -8.45 5.74
N LEU A 65 -1.61 -9.43 4.89
CA LEU A 65 -2.64 -10.39 4.47
C LEU A 65 -3.02 -11.34 5.61
N PHE A 66 -2.04 -11.83 6.40
CA PHE A 66 -2.32 -12.70 7.55
C PHE A 66 -3.24 -12.04 8.58
N SER A 67 -3.05 -10.75 8.86
CA SER A 67 -3.90 -10.03 9.81
C SER A 67 -5.37 -9.99 9.38
N ARG A 68 -5.69 -10.15 8.08
CA ARG A 68 -7.04 -10.13 7.53
C ARG A 68 -7.59 -11.53 7.24
N LEU A 69 -6.75 -12.40 6.73
CA LEU A 69 -7.14 -13.73 6.23
C LEU A 69 -6.95 -14.84 7.26
N GLY A 70 -6.11 -14.60 8.29
CA GLY A 70 -5.62 -15.65 9.17
C GLY A 70 -4.58 -16.53 8.47
N ASN A 71 -4.57 -17.82 8.79
CA ASN A 71 -3.65 -18.76 8.13
C ASN A 71 -4.12 -19.03 6.69
N TYR A 72 -3.29 -18.68 5.71
CA TYR A 72 -3.55 -18.85 4.29
C TYR A 72 -2.27 -19.35 3.57
N PRO A 73 -2.37 -20.03 2.41
CA PRO A 73 -1.22 -20.42 1.61
C PRO A 73 -0.48 -19.18 1.08
N VAL A 74 0.79 -19.03 1.46
CA VAL A 74 1.61 -17.85 1.11
C VAL A 74 1.85 -17.70 -0.39
N ASP A 75 1.80 -18.81 -1.14
CA ASP A 75 2.02 -18.83 -2.58
C ASP A 75 0.91 -18.12 -3.37
N TRP A 76 -0.29 -17.96 -2.79
CA TRP A 76 -1.39 -17.26 -3.44
C TRP A 76 -1.05 -15.84 -3.88
N LEU A 77 -0.17 -15.15 -3.14
CA LEU A 77 0.27 -13.81 -3.53
C LEU A 77 1.15 -13.84 -4.78
N GLY A 78 2.07 -14.80 -4.87
CA GLY A 78 2.89 -15.03 -6.07
C GLY A 78 2.03 -15.41 -7.27
N GLU A 79 1.11 -16.36 -7.07
CA GLU A 79 0.16 -16.79 -8.11
C GLU A 79 -0.71 -15.64 -8.62
N ALA A 80 -1.17 -14.74 -7.74
CA ALA A 80 -1.97 -13.59 -8.13
C ALA A 80 -1.18 -12.64 -9.05
N LEU A 81 0.10 -12.41 -8.76
CA LEU A 81 0.99 -11.63 -9.62
C LEU A 81 1.23 -12.34 -10.97
N GLU A 82 1.53 -13.63 -10.96
CA GLU A 82 1.78 -14.41 -12.18
C GLU A 82 0.56 -14.49 -13.10
N ARG A 83 -0.65 -14.55 -12.52
CA ARG A 83 -1.91 -14.56 -13.28
C ARG A 83 -2.33 -13.16 -13.73
N GLY A 84 -1.62 -12.12 -13.32
CA GLY A 84 -1.95 -10.74 -13.67
C GLY A 84 -3.21 -10.20 -12.98
N GLU A 85 -3.60 -10.76 -11.83
CA GLU A 85 -4.73 -10.24 -11.02
C GLU A 85 -4.31 -9.01 -10.22
N ILE A 86 -3.02 -8.90 -9.93
CA ILE A 86 -2.34 -7.76 -9.34
C ILE A 86 -1.08 -7.44 -10.14
N PHE A 87 -0.56 -6.25 -10.02
CA PHE A 87 0.72 -5.83 -10.59
C PHE A 87 1.53 -5.01 -9.60
N GLU A 88 2.84 -4.87 -9.84
CA GLU A 88 3.70 -4.01 -9.02
C GLU A 88 3.79 -2.61 -9.62
N CYS A 89 3.65 -1.61 -8.76
CA CYS A 89 3.97 -0.22 -9.09
C CYS A 89 4.42 0.54 -7.84
N TRP A 90 4.88 1.76 -8.06
CA TRP A 90 5.08 2.72 -6.99
C TRP A 90 3.77 3.49 -6.75
N SER A 91 3.24 3.40 -5.53
CA SER A 91 2.09 4.16 -5.05
C SER A 91 2.41 4.76 -3.68
N HIS A 92 1.96 4.19 -2.57
CA HIS A 92 2.45 4.62 -1.25
C HIS A 92 3.98 4.50 -1.18
N GLU A 93 4.51 3.35 -1.48
CA GLU A 93 5.90 3.02 -1.83
C GLU A 93 5.84 1.96 -2.94
N ALA A 94 6.75 0.98 -2.99
CA ALA A 94 6.58 -0.18 -3.84
C ALA A 94 5.37 -1.00 -3.36
N CYS A 95 4.38 -1.23 -4.21
CA CYS A 95 3.13 -1.88 -3.86
C CYS A 95 2.70 -2.92 -4.88
N PHE A 96 1.97 -3.95 -4.42
CA PHE A 96 1.03 -4.68 -5.25
C PHE A 96 -0.29 -3.91 -5.31
N VAL A 97 -0.85 -3.79 -6.49
CA VAL A 97 -2.08 -3.06 -6.78
C VAL A 97 -3.00 -3.94 -7.63
N PRO A 98 -4.32 -3.94 -7.42
CA PRO A 98 -5.25 -4.69 -8.26
C PRO A 98 -5.18 -4.26 -9.72
N THR A 99 -5.22 -5.22 -10.64
CA THR A 99 -5.13 -4.96 -12.09
C THR A 99 -6.22 -4.02 -12.61
N LYS A 100 -7.41 -4.03 -12.01
CA LYS A 100 -8.48 -3.07 -12.35
C LYS A 100 -8.09 -1.60 -12.18
N ALA A 101 -7.07 -1.29 -11.35
CA ALA A 101 -6.55 0.07 -11.13
C ALA A 101 -5.33 0.39 -12.02
N PHE A 102 -5.01 -0.46 -13.01
CA PHE A 102 -3.81 -0.33 -13.84
C PHE A 102 -3.74 1.03 -14.53
N ASP A 103 -4.79 1.42 -15.24
CA ASP A 103 -4.82 2.67 -16.01
C ASP A 103 -4.69 3.90 -15.12
N LEU A 104 -5.35 3.87 -13.95
CA LEU A 104 -5.28 4.94 -12.95
C LEU A 104 -3.83 5.14 -12.45
N HIS A 105 -3.18 4.07 -12.03
CA HIS A 105 -1.80 4.17 -11.52
C HIS A 105 -0.78 4.46 -12.61
N ARG A 106 -1.02 4.00 -13.84
CA ARG A 106 -0.19 4.34 -14.99
C ARG A 106 -0.29 5.83 -15.32
N ALA A 107 -1.51 6.38 -15.37
CA ALA A 107 -1.73 7.80 -15.60
C ALA A 107 -1.15 8.66 -14.47
N HIS A 108 -1.39 8.28 -13.20
CA HIS A 108 -0.84 8.99 -12.04
C HIS A 108 0.68 9.14 -12.07
N LYS A 109 1.38 8.16 -12.60
CA LYS A 109 2.84 8.18 -12.75
C LYS A 109 3.33 9.33 -13.64
N GLU A 110 2.55 9.74 -14.63
CA GLU A 110 2.90 10.79 -15.58
C GLU A 110 2.68 12.21 -15.02
N TYR A 111 1.94 12.33 -13.89
CA TYR A 111 1.55 13.63 -13.34
C TYR A 111 2.42 14.11 -12.17
N GLY A 112 2.46 15.44 -12.03
CA GLY A 112 3.36 16.27 -11.25
C GLY A 112 3.90 15.74 -9.91
N GLY A 113 3.05 15.25 -9.03
CA GLY A 113 3.46 14.76 -7.72
C GLY A 113 4.36 13.54 -7.82
N ARG A 114 3.99 12.59 -8.66
CA ARG A 114 4.71 11.33 -8.86
C ARG A 114 5.94 11.50 -9.75
N ALA A 115 5.88 12.33 -10.78
CA ALA A 115 7.02 12.64 -11.66
C ALA A 115 8.23 13.18 -10.88
N ASN A 116 8.00 13.82 -9.73
CA ASN A 116 9.05 14.31 -8.82
C ASN A 116 9.61 13.25 -7.85
N HIS A 117 9.10 12.03 -7.86
CA HIS A 117 9.60 10.96 -7.01
C HIS A 117 11.05 10.60 -7.36
N TRP A 118 11.83 10.21 -6.34
CA TRP A 118 13.24 9.89 -6.52
C TRP A 118 13.49 8.78 -7.56
N ALA A 119 12.61 7.77 -7.65
CA ALA A 119 12.73 6.67 -8.61
C ALA A 119 12.59 7.17 -10.05
N CYS A 120 11.63 8.08 -10.33
CA CYS A 120 11.45 8.69 -11.65
C CYS A 120 12.68 9.52 -12.05
N LYS A 121 13.18 10.37 -11.12
CA LYS A 121 14.38 11.19 -11.37
C LYS A 121 15.61 10.34 -11.62
N ASN A 122 15.79 9.27 -10.83
CA ASN A 122 16.91 8.36 -11.00
C ASN A 122 16.82 7.59 -12.33
N ALA A 123 15.63 7.11 -12.70
CA ALA A 123 15.38 6.43 -13.96
C ALA A 123 15.66 7.35 -15.17
N ALA A 124 15.22 8.60 -15.13
CA ALA A 124 15.51 9.59 -16.18
C ALA A 124 17.03 9.85 -16.32
N ARG A 125 17.73 10.02 -15.19
CA ARG A 125 19.19 10.22 -15.18
C ARG A 125 19.94 9.01 -15.75
N ILE A 126 19.57 7.78 -15.38
CA ILE A 126 20.19 6.55 -15.87
C ILE A 126 19.92 6.42 -17.37
N HIS A 127 18.67 6.65 -17.81
CA HIS A 127 18.29 6.58 -19.20
C HIS A 127 19.11 7.54 -20.08
N GLY A 128 19.29 8.78 -19.66
CA GLY A 128 20.07 9.75 -20.40
C GLY A 128 21.57 9.39 -20.49
N ALA A 129 22.12 8.77 -19.42
CA ALA A 129 23.55 8.50 -19.34
C ALA A 129 23.95 7.09 -19.87
N GLN A 130 23.05 6.11 -19.83
CA GLN A 130 23.37 4.69 -20.02
C GLN A 130 22.35 3.96 -20.94
N ARG A 131 21.76 4.66 -21.91
CA ARG A 131 20.73 4.12 -22.82
C ARG A 131 21.17 2.82 -23.50
N LYS A 132 22.40 2.77 -24.00
CA LYS A 132 22.94 1.58 -24.70
C LYS A 132 22.90 0.32 -23.83
N GLY A 133 23.25 0.43 -22.54
CA GLY A 133 23.17 -0.69 -21.59
C GLY A 133 21.72 -1.14 -21.35
N MET A 134 20.80 -0.18 -21.22
CA MET A 134 19.38 -0.46 -21.07
C MET A 134 18.79 -1.16 -22.30
N ASP A 135 19.19 -0.76 -23.52
CA ASP A 135 18.76 -1.39 -24.77
C ASP A 135 19.25 -2.85 -24.84
N GLY A 136 20.48 -3.12 -24.39
CA GLY A 136 21.02 -4.49 -24.30
C GLY A 136 20.21 -5.37 -23.33
N VAL A 137 19.76 -4.83 -22.20
CA VAL A 137 18.87 -5.55 -21.27
C VAL A 137 17.51 -5.85 -21.90
N LEU A 138 16.93 -4.88 -22.59
CA LEU A 138 15.65 -5.05 -23.30
C LEU A 138 15.74 -6.13 -24.38
N GLU A 139 16.82 -6.11 -25.19
CA GLU A 139 17.04 -7.09 -26.25
C GLU A 139 17.18 -8.50 -25.67
N ARG A 140 18.00 -8.66 -24.62
CA ARG A 140 18.13 -9.96 -23.92
C ARG A 140 16.79 -10.49 -23.45
N ILE A 141 15.94 -9.62 -22.82
CA ILE A 141 14.61 -10.04 -22.36
C ILE A 141 13.68 -10.36 -23.54
N ARG A 142 13.82 -9.66 -24.67
CA ARG A 142 13.06 -9.93 -25.90
C ARG A 142 13.38 -11.31 -26.47
N GLU A 143 14.65 -11.66 -26.54
CA GLU A 143 15.16 -12.89 -27.15
C GLU A 143 15.04 -14.11 -26.24
N HIS A 144 15.37 -13.94 -24.95
CA HIS A 144 15.50 -15.07 -24.02
C HIS A 144 14.38 -15.15 -22.96
N GLY A 145 13.43 -14.20 -22.97
CA GLY A 145 12.32 -14.17 -22.01
C GLY A 145 12.62 -13.44 -20.71
N PRO A 146 11.71 -13.55 -19.72
CA PRO A 146 11.79 -12.84 -18.46
C PRO A 146 13.09 -13.11 -17.71
N ALA A 147 13.65 -12.07 -17.04
CA ALA A 147 14.92 -12.16 -16.35
C ALA A 147 14.92 -11.42 -15.00
N LYS A 148 15.73 -11.89 -14.09
CA LYS A 148 16.05 -11.21 -12.81
C LYS A 148 17.48 -10.65 -12.83
N ALA A 149 17.77 -9.74 -11.92
CA ALA A 149 19.09 -9.09 -11.89
C ALA A 149 20.26 -10.06 -11.73
N SER A 150 20.05 -11.23 -11.13
CA SER A 150 21.07 -12.28 -10.99
C SER A 150 21.39 -13.03 -12.28
N ASP A 151 20.50 -12.95 -13.29
CA ASP A 151 20.68 -13.69 -14.57
C ASP A 151 21.62 -12.96 -15.55
N PHE A 152 22.07 -11.77 -15.16
CA PHE A 152 23.05 -10.99 -15.90
C PHE A 152 24.43 -11.17 -15.28
N GLU A 153 25.44 -11.47 -16.11
CA GLU A 153 26.84 -11.49 -15.68
C GLU A 153 27.27 -10.08 -15.28
N ALA A 154 28.04 -9.98 -14.20
CA ALA A 154 28.46 -8.69 -13.68
C ALA A 154 29.52 -8.06 -14.60
N THR A 155 29.13 -7.15 -15.47
CA THR A 155 30.02 -6.44 -16.40
C THR A 155 30.93 -5.45 -15.67
N GLN A 156 30.49 -4.81 -14.61
CA GLN A 156 31.31 -4.02 -13.68
C GLN A 156 30.57 -3.79 -12.35
N ARG A 157 31.28 -3.91 -11.22
CA ARG A 157 30.78 -3.45 -9.92
C ARG A 157 31.14 -1.98 -9.75
N VAL A 158 30.15 -1.09 -9.76
CA VAL A 158 30.37 0.30 -9.35
C VAL A 158 30.66 0.31 -7.84
N LYS A 159 31.93 0.52 -7.50
CA LYS A 159 32.38 0.70 -6.11
C LYS A 159 31.93 2.08 -5.59
N THR A 160 30.68 2.21 -5.20
CA THR A 160 30.19 3.38 -4.49
C THR A 160 29.51 2.94 -3.20
N GLY A 161 30.29 2.83 -2.13
CA GLY A 161 29.82 2.59 -0.78
C GLY A 161 29.19 1.20 -0.55
N TRP A 162 28.52 1.04 0.59
CA TRP A 162 27.86 -0.19 1.06
C TRP A 162 26.78 -0.75 0.09
N TRP A 163 26.29 0.08 -0.88
CA TRP A 163 25.19 -0.22 -1.81
C TRP A 163 25.66 -0.31 -3.28
N GLY A 164 26.83 -0.84 -3.56
CA GLY A 164 27.31 -1.06 -4.94
C GLY A 164 26.40 -2.01 -5.70
N TRP A 165 25.40 -1.46 -6.39
CA TRP A 165 24.52 -2.23 -7.26
C TRP A 165 25.22 -2.49 -8.59
N LYS A 166 25.00 -3.68 -9.16
CA LYS A 166 25.37 -3.98 -10.55
C LYS A 166 24.62 -3.02 -11.48
N ASP A 167 25.22 -2.62 -12.57
CA ASP A 167 24.59 -1.72 -13.54
C ASP A 167 23.31 -2.31 -14.12
N GLU A 168 23.27 -3.60 -14.38
CA GLU A 168 22.09 -4.30 -14.89
C GLU A 168 20.90 -4.19 -13.95
N LYS A 169 21.11 -4.29 -12.64
CA LYS A 169 20.04 -4.06 -11.66
C LYS A 169 19.50 -2.63 -11.74
N ARG A 170 20.38 -1.64 -11.91
CA ARG A 170 19.97 -0.23 -12.04
C ARG A 170 19.22 0.01 -13.35
N TRP A 171 19.62 -0.65 -14.44
CA TRP A 171 18.93 -0.58 -15.72
C TRP A 171 17.55 -1.23 -15.68
N LEU A 172 17.42 -2.42 -15.07
CA LEU A 172 16.14 -3.10 -14.87
C LEU A 172 15.16 -2.22 -14.04
N GLU A 173 15.63 -1.63 -12.94
CA GLU A 173 14.80 -0.73 -12.13
C GLU A 173 14.42 0.55 -12.90
N ALA A 174 15.32 1.09 -13.71
CA ALA A 174 15.04 2.27 -14.54
C ALA A 174 14.04 1.94 -15.66
N LEU A 175 14.17 0.78 -16.33
CA LEU A 175 13.24 0.31 -17.37
C LEU A 175 11.85 0.02 -16.78
N PHE A 176 11.80 -0.56 -15.57
CA PHE A 176 10.55 -0.76 -14.83
C PHE A 176 9.89 0.60 -14.50
N GLU A 177 10.67 1.54 -13.99
CA GLU A 177 10.17 2.87 -13.69
C GLU A 177 9.71 3.62 -14.95
N ARG A 178 10.34 3.40 -16.09
CA ARG A 178 9.91 3.97 -17.37
C ARG A 178 8.70 3.26 -17.97
N GLY A 179 8.34 2.09 -17.47
CA GLY A 179 7.23 1.28 -17.97
C GLY A 179 7.57 0.50 -19.25
N GLU A 180 8.86 0.37 -19.59
CA GLU A 180 9.35 -0.50 -20.67
C GLU A 180 9.37 -1.97 -20.21
N LEU A 181 9.60 -2.21 -18.92
CA LEU A 181 9.46 -3.48 -18.24
C LEU A 181 8.39 -3.44 -17.16
N MET A 182 7.80 -4.59 -16.88
CA MET A 182 6.92 -4.84 -15.73
C MET A 182 7.39 -6.10 -14.99
N ILE A 183 6.89 -6.27 -13.78
CA ILE A 183 7.20 -7.47 -12.98
C ILE A 183 6.24 -8.58 -13.38
N SER A 184 6.80 -9.68 -13.89
CA SER A 184 6.02 -10.84 -14.32
C SER A 184 5.70 -11.80 -13.18
N ARG A 185 6.64 -11.97 -12.25
CA ARG A 185 6.55 -12.82 -11.05
C ARG A 185 7.67 -12.46 -10.07
N ARG A 186 7.67 -13.11 -8.94
CA ARG A 186 8.78 -13.07 -7.99
C ARG A 186 9.33 -14.46 -7.72
N GLU A 187 10.66 -14.60 -7.78
CA GLU A 187 11.37 -15.81 -7.42
C GLU A 187 12.19 -15.55 -6.16
N GLN A 188 11.94 -16.30 -5.09
CA GLN A 188 12.54 -16.06 -3.77
C GLN A 188 12.44 -14.57 -3.33
N PHE A 189 11.31 -13.95 -3.68
CA PHE A 189 11.02 -12.55 -3.49
C PHE A 189 11.82 -11.56 -4.36
N GLN A 190 12.69 -12.01 -5.23
CA GLN A 190 13.35 -11.19 -6.24
C GLN A 190 12.38 -10.91 -7.41
N ARG A 191 12.46 -9.72 -7.96
CA ARG A 191 11.69 -9.32 -9.15
C ARG A 191 12.19 -10.04 -10.39
N VAL A 192 11.29 -10.65 -11.15
CA VAL A 192 11.51 -11.13 -12.49
C VAL A 192 10.83 -10.19 -13.46
N TYR A 193 11.61 -9.55 -14.29
CA TYR A 193 11.19 -8.51 -15.22
C TYR A 193 10.86 -9.12 -16.58
N ASP A 194 9.81 -8.63 -17.23
CA ASP A 194 9.44 -8.97 -18.60
C ASP A 194 9.01 -7.72 -19.35
N LEU A 195 8.95 -7.79 -20.68
CA LEU A 195 8.45 -6.71 -21.52
C LEU A 195 7.02 -6.33 -21.11
N SER A 196 6.77 -5.03 -20.97
CA SER A 196 5.46 -4.54 -20.51
C SER A 196 4.31 -5.05 -21.36
N GLY A 197 4.47 -5.14 -22.69
CA GLY A 197 3.44 -5.68 -23.58
C GLY A 197 3.07 -7.14 -23.28
N ARG A 198 4.04 -7.98 -22.90
CA ARG A 198 3.77 -9.39 -22.53
C ARG A 198 3.02 -9.49 -21.20
N VAL A 199 3.42 -8.68 -20.23
CA VAL A 199 2.77 -8.67 -18.91
C VAL A 199 1.34 -8.13 -19.03
N MET A 200 1.15 -7.00 -19.76
CA MET A 200 -0.16 -6.41 -20.01
C MET A 200 -1.12 -7.37 -20.71
N ALA A 201 -0.64 -8.09 -21.74
CA ALA A 201 -1.44 -9.12 -22.44
C ALA A 201 -1.94 -10.20 -21.46
N ARG A 202 -1.07 -10.67 -20.55
CA ARG A 202 -1.44 -11.66 -19.52
C ARG A 202 -2.44 -11.08 -18.49
N MET A 203 -2.31 -9.80 -18.15
CA MET A 203 -3.26 -9.08 -17.29
C MET A 203 -4.61 -8.83 -17.95
N GLY A 204 -4.72 -9.02 -19.27
CA GLY A 204 -5.91 -8.67 -20.03
C GLY A 204 -6.16 -7.17 -20.16
N VAL A 205 -5.10 -6.34 -20.01
CA VAL A 205 -5.17 -4.89 -20.15
C VAL A 205 -4.55 -4.44 -21.45
N ALA A 206 -5.18 -3.46 -22.09
CA ALA A 206 -4.66 -2.84 -23.32
C ALA A 206 -3.73 -1.67 -22.99
N PRO A 207 -2.84 -1.27 -23.91
CA PRO A 207 -2.18 0.02 -23.82
C PRO A 207 -3.21 1.15 -23.75
N LEU A 208 -2.98 2.15 -22.89
CA LEU A 208 -3.83 3.33 -22.80
C LEU A 208 -3.93 4.00 -24.17
N THR A 209 -5.12 4.00 -24.74
CA THR A 209 -5.41 4.66 -26.03
C THR A 209 -5.79 6.14 -25.82
N LYS A 210 -6.23 6.50 -24.63
CA LYS A 210 -6.60 7.86 -24.24
C LYS A 210 -5.87 8.23 -22.95
N LYS A 211 -5.25 9.41 -22.95
CA LYS A 211 -4.65 9.98 -21.74
C LYS A 211 -5.80 10.38 -20.79
N LEU A 212 -5.77 9.84 -19.56
CA LEU A 212 -6.68 10.30 -18.51
C LEU A 212 -6.31 11.73 -18.09
N ASP A 213 -7.31 12.52 -17.73
CA ASP A 213 -7.10 13.87 -17.22
C ASP A 213 -6.47 13.85 -15.82
N GLU A 214 -5.55 14.79 -15.55
CA GLU A 214 -4.84 14.87 -14.26
C GLU A 214 -5.80 15.14 -13.10
N ALA A 215 -6.81 15.99 -13.30
CA ALA A 215 -7.80 16.29 -12.28
C ALA A 215 -8.68 15.06 -11.98
N GLU A 216 -9.08 14.32 -13.01
CA GLU A 216 -9.84 13.07 -12.87
C GLU A 216 -9.03 12.00 -12.11
N VAL A 217 -7.76 11.82 -12.46
CA VAL A 217 -6.85 10.89 -11.78
C VAL A 217 -6.67 11.28 -10.31
N SER A 218 -6.41 12.55 -10.04
CA SER A 218 -6.21 13.06 -8.68
C SER A 218 -7.48 12.90 -7.84
N ARG A 219 -8.64 13.23 -8.40
CA ARG A 219 -9.95 13.06 -7.75
C ARG A 219 -10.24 11.59 -7.45
N THR A 220 -9.99 10.70 -8.41
CA THR A 220 -10.22 9.26 -8.21
C THR A 220 -9.32 8.69 -7.13
N LEU A 221 -8.02 9.04 -7.11
CA LEU A 221 -7.09 8.61 -6.05
C LEU A 221 -7.47 9.17 -4.68
N LEU A 222 -8.00 10.40 -4.61
CA LEU A 222 -8.52 10.98 -3.38
C LEU A 222 -9.70 10.16 -2.84
N LEU A 223 -10.71 9.93 -3.66
CA LEU A 223 -11.90 9.13 -3.27
C LEU A 223 -11.52 7.71 -2.87
N ASN A 224 -10.64 7.08 -3.62
CA ASN A 224 -10.09 5.77 -3.32
C ASN A 224 -9.39 5.72 -1.96
N ALA A 225 -8.60 6.74 -1.62
CA ALA A 225 -7.94 6.82 -0.32
C ALA A 225 -8.95 6.97 0.82
N VAL A 226 -9.99 7.81 0.66
CA VAL A 226 -11.05 7.98 1.66
C VAL A 226 -11.83 6.69 1.84
N GLU A 227 -12.17 6.01 0.75
CA GLU A 227 -12.85 4.70 0.78
C GLU A 227 -12.00 3.65 1.51
N ALA A 228 -10.74 3.49 1.14
CA ALA A 228 -9.84 2.52 1.78
C ALA A 228 -9.64 2.81 3.27
N LEU A 229 -9.56 4.08 3.66
CA LEU A 229 -9.41 4.50 5.05
C LEU A 229 -10.71 4.42 5.86
N GLY A 230 -11.88 4.42 5.19
CA GLY A 230 -13.20 4.38 5.82
C GLY A 230 -13.61 5.67 6.52
N ILE A 231 -12.72 6.26 7.29
CA ILE A 231 -12.82 7.60 7.88
C ILE A 231 -11.43 8.23 7.95
N THR A 232 -11.31 9.48 7.54
CA THR A 232 -10.02 10.18 7.48
C THR A 232 -10.17 11.68 7.60
N GLN A 233 -9.13 12.39 8.03
CA GLN A 233 -9.02 13.84 7.87
C GLN A 233 -8.42 14.18 6.50
N ALA A 234 -8.71 15.37 5.98
CA ALA A 234 -8.21 15.83 4.67
C ALA A 234 -6.67 15.68 4.54
N ARG A 235 -5.93 16.06 5.57
CA ARG A 235 -4.46 16.05 5.63
C ARG A 235 -3.81 14.66 5.54
N TRP A 236 -4.55 13.56 5.79
CA TRP A 236 -4.04 12.19 5.72
C TRP A 236 -4.29 11.52 4.37
N ILE A 237 -5.18 12.08 3.53
CA ILE A 237 -5.60 11.47 2.27
C ILE A 237 -4.44 11.31 1.30
N ALA A 238 -3.65 12.38 1.12
CA ALA A 238 -2.55 12.40 0.15
C ALA A 238 -1.45 11.37 0.45
N ASP A 239 -1.24 11.00 1.72
CA ASP A 239 -0.23 10.01 2.11
C ASP A 239 -0.54 8.63 1.55
N TYR A 240 -1.82 8.27 1.40
CA TYR A 240 -2.25 6.93 1.00
C TYR A 240 -1.69 6.49 -0.36
N HIS A 241 -1.73 7.37 -1.36
CA HIS A 241 -1.20 7.14 -2.70
C HIS A 241 0.01 8.01 -3.04
N ARG A 242 0.60 8.68 -2.04
CA ARG A 242 1.70 9.64 -2.22
C ARG A 242 1.36 10.74 -3.24
N THR A 243 0.11 11.18 -3.24
CA THR A 243 -0.33 12.32 -4.05
C THR A 243 0.18 13.65 -3.47
N LYS A 244 0.23 14.69 -4.31
CA LYS A 244 0.60 16.06 -3.92
C LYS A 244 -0.27 17.05 -4.67
N PRO A 245 -0.57 18.21 -4.07
CA PRO A 245 -0.28 18.63 -2.69
C PRO A 245 -1.10 17.86 -1.63
N ARG A 246 -0.85 18.15 -0.34
CA ARG A 246 -1.74 17.68 0.73
C ARG A 246 -3.08 18.40 0.62
N TYR A 247 -4.16 17.69 0.86
CA TYR A 247 -5.52 18.23 0.81
C TYR A 247 -5.85 19.01 2.09
N LYS A 248 -6.64 20.09 1.91
CA LYS A 248 -7.27 20.86 2.96
C LYS A 248 -8.77 20.57 2.97
N ASP A 249 -9.47 20.95 4.04
CA ASP A 249 -10.91 20.72 4.14
C ASP A 249 -11.69 21.38 3.00
N ALA A 250 -11.29 22.59 2.58
CA ALA A 250 -11.91 23.29 1.45
C ALA A 250 -11.76 22.58 0.10
N ASP A 251 -10.74 21.75 -0.07
CA ASP A 251 -10.55 20.97 -1.32
C ASP A 251 -11.57 19.81 -1.43
N LEU A 252 -12.32 19.53 -0.35
CA LEU A 252 -13.30 18.46 -0.28
C LEU A 252 -14.76 18.95 -0.30
N ASP A 253 -15.00 20.26 -0.27
CA ASP A 253 -16.34 20.83 -0.16
C ASP A 253 -17.23 20.40 -1.33
N ASP A 254 -16.75 20.45 -2.58
CA ASP A 254 -17.48 19.99 -3.76
C ASP A 254 -17.87 18.50 -3.69
N LEU A 255 -17.03 17.66 -3.08
CA LEU A 255 -17.28 16.23 -2.90
C LEU A 255 -18.32 15.97 -1.79
N VAL A 256 -18.40 16.86 -0.80
CA VAL A 256 -19.43 16.84 0.24
C VAL A 256 -20.75 17.32 -0.32
N ASP A 257 -20.75 18.40 -1.09
CA ASP A 257 -21.95 18.97 -1.71
C ASP A 257 -22.56 18.03 -2.76
N SER A 258 -21.74 17.30 -3.51
CA SER A 258 -22.19 16.24 -4.44
C SER A 258 -22.66 14.96 -3.74
N GLY A 259 -22.43 14.83 -2.43
CA GLY A 259 -22.81 13.65 -1.64
C GLY A 259 -21.86 12.44 -1.78
N GLU A 260 -20.72 12.60 -2.40
CA GLU A 260 -19.70 11.54 -2.52
C GLU A 260 -18.96 11.33 -1.20
N LEU A 261 -18.82 12.39 -0.41
CA LEU A 261 -18.27 12.36 0.94
C LEU A 261 -19.27 12.86 1.98
N PHE A 262 -19.23 12.28 3.16
CA PHE A 262 -19.90 12.78 4.35
C PHE A 262 -18.88 13.47 5.24
N ARG A 263 -19.15 14.73 5.61
CA ARG A 263 -18.39 15.45 6.63
C ARG A 263 -18.90 15.07 8.02
N ILE A 264 -17.99 14.67 8.89
CA ILE A 264 -18.28 14.07 10.20
C ILE A 264 -17.39 14.73 11.25
N ASP A 265 -17.97 15.04 12.42
CA ASP A 265 -17.17 15.42 13.58
C ASP A 265 -16.81 14.19 14.42
N VAL A 266 -15.59 14.14 14.92
CA VAL A 266 -15.12 13.09 15.82
C VAL A 266 -14.72 13.72 17.15
N ARG A 267 -15.27 13.23 18.24
CA ARG A 267 -15.00 13.77 19.57
C ARG A 267 -13.51 13.73 19.89
N GLY A 268 -12.93 14.87 20.20
CA GLY A 268 -11.51 15.05 20.51
C GLY A 268 -10.63 15.31 19.29
N TRP A 269 -11.19 15.40 18.09
CA TRP A 269 -10.47 15.88 16.92
C TRP A 269 -10.78 17.38 16.69
N GLU A 270 -9.75 18.14 16.34
CA GLU A 270 -9.89 19.57 16.02
C GLU A 270 -10.45 19.80 14.62
N ASN A 271 -10.10 18.91 13.68
CA ASN A 271 -10.50 19.01 12.28
C ASN A 271 -11.59 17.98 11.96
N PRO A 272 -12.48 18.27 11.00
CA PRO A 272 -13.49 17.33 10.56
C PRO A 272 -12.87 16.08 9.95
N ALA A 273 -13.67 15.04 9.90
CA ALA A 273 -13.37 13.81 9.19
C ALA A 273 -14.31 13.64 8.00
N TYR A 274 -13.87 12.80 7.07
CA TYR A 274 -14.58 12.49 5.83
C TYR A 274 -14.77 10.99 5.70
N VAL A 275 -15.93 10.59 5.24
CA VAL A 275 -16.33 9.20 5.01
C VAL A 275 -16.87 9.10 3.60
N HIS A 276 -16.37 8.15 2.81
CA HIS A 276 -16.86 7.92 1.45
C HIS A 276 -18.30 7.38 1.46
N GLN A 277 -19.14 7.76 0.48
CA GLN A 277 -20.54 7.32 0.37
C GLN A 277 -20.72 5.80 0.37
N ALA A 278 -19.76 5.04 -0.15
CA ALA A 278 -19.77 3.57 -0.09
C ALA A 278 -19.84 3.02 1.34
N HIS A 279 -19.44 3.80 2.33
CA HIS A 279 -19.52 3.44 3.75
C HIS A 279 -20.75 4.00 4.48
N ALA A 280 -21.78 4.51 3.76
CA ALA A 280 -22.98 5.09 4.38
C ALA A 280 -23.66 4.16 5.40
N ALA A 281 -23.84 2.89 5.02
CA ALA A 281 -24.44 1.87 5.91
C ALA A 281 -23.56 1.58 7.13
N SER A 282 -22.23 1.53 6.95
CA SER A 282 -21.25 1.33 8.02
C SER A 282 -21.22 2.51 8.97
N LEU A 283 -21.30 3.72 8.45
CA LEU A 283 -21.39 4.97 9.22
C LEU A 283 -22.66 4.96 10.12
N GLN A 284 -23.82 4.60 9.57
CA GLN A 284 -25.05 4.48 10.36
C GLN A 284 -24.93 3.44 11.48
N ARG A 285 -24.30 2.28 11.20
CA ARG A 285 -24.02 1.26 12.22
C ARG A 285 -23.03 1.76 13.28
N ALA A 286 -22.03 2.54 12.89
CA ALA A 286 -21.10 3.15 13.82
C ALA A 286 -21.83 4.14 14.74
N MET A 287 -22.62 5.07 14.18
CA MET A 287 -23.40 6.07 14.93
C MET A 287 -24.37 5.42 15.93
N SER A 288 -25.01 4.30 15.55
CA SER A 288 -25.92 3.56 16.41
C SER A 288 -25.23 2.60 17.41
N GLY A 289 -23.88 2.58 17.48
CA GLY A 289 -23.13 1.69 18.36
C GLY A 289 -23.18 0.20 17.98
N LYS A 290 -23.70 -0.13 16.80
CA LYS A 290 -23.82 -1.52 16.30
C LYS A 290 -22.54 -2.03 15.64
N LEU A 291 -21.59 -1.17 15.36
CA LEU A 291 -20.29 -1.52 14.76
C LEU A 291 -19.30 -1.85 15.89
N ARG A 292 -19.03 -3.13 16.11
CA ARG A 292 -18.17 -3.59 17.22
C ARG A 292 -16.97 -4.38 16.68
N ALA A 293 -15.78 -4.02 17.15
CA ALA A 293 -14.54 -4.73 16.87
C ALA A 293 -14.42 -5.97 17.77
N THR A 294 -14.06 -7.10 17.15
CA THR A 294 -13.86 -8.39 17.85
C THR A 294 -12.54 -9.07 17.45
N HIS A 295 -11.81 -8.48 16.50
CA HIS A 295 -10.58 -9.07 15.98
C HIS A 295 -9.38 -8.70 16.83
N THR A 296 -8.53 -9.73 17.09
CA THR A 296 -7.21 -9.59 17.72
C THR A 296 -6.18 -10.16 16.78
N THR A 297 -5.14 -9.39 16.47
CA THR A 297 -4.07 -9.80 15.53
C THR A 297 -2.82 -8.95 15.70
N LEU A 298 -1.71 -9.42 15.10
CA LEU A 298 -0.50 -8.62 14.92
C LEU A 298 -0.57 -7.87 13.60
N LEU A 299 -0.15 -6.61 13.61
CA LEU A 299 -0.04 -5.79 12.40
C LEU A 299 1.41 -5.74 11.94
N SER A 300 1.59 -5.60 10.61
CA SER A 300 2.89 -5.24 10.05
C SER A 300 3.17 -3.76 10.33
N PRO A 301 4.44 -3.34 10.51
CA PRO A 301 4.82 -1.93 10.52
C PRO A 301 4.38 -1.15 9.26
N PHE A 302 4.17 -1.85 8.17
CA PHE A 302 3.76 -1.31 6.87
C PHE A 302 2.28 -1.55 6.56
N ASP A 303 1.49 -1.88 7.59
CA ASP A 303 0.03 -1.98 7.45
C ASP A 303 -0.59 -0.59 7.28
N PRO A 304 -1.57 -0.41 6.37
CA PRO A 304 -2.27 0.87 6.20
C PRO A 304 -2.80 1.49 7.50
N VAL A 305 -3.12 0.68 8.49
CA VAL A 305 -3.62 1.17 9.79
C VAL A 305 -2.55 1.96 10.56
N VAL A 306 -1.27 1.62 10.41
CA VAL A 306 -0.19 2.17 11.24
C VAL A 306 0.94 2.88 10.49
N TRP A 307 1.03 2.79 9.16
CA TRP A 307 2.15 3.37 8.43
C TRP A 307 2.20 4.90 8.50
N ASP A 308 1.03 5.58 8.54
CA ASP A 308 0.91 7.00 8.83
C ASP A 308 0.92 7.20 10.36
N ARG A 309 2.02 7.74 10.86
CA ARG A 309 2.27 7.87 12.29
C ARG A 309 1.34 8.86 12.97
N GLU A 310 1.02 9.97 12.29
CA GLU A 310 0.14 10.99 12.79
C GLU A 310 -1.28 10.44 12.94
N ARG A 311 -1.78 9.74 11.91
CA ARG A 311 -3.08 9.08 11.96
C ARG A 311 -3.11 7.98 13.03
N ALA A 312 -2.09 7.15 13.13
CA ALA A 312 -2.00 6.10 14.15
C ALA A 312 -2.01 6.69 15.57
N SER A 313 -1.29 7.79 15.80
CA SER A 313 -1.29 8.50 17.07
C SER A 313 -2.67 9.11 17.37
N CYS A 314 -3.26 9.83 16.42
CA CYS A 314 -4.56 10.46 16.57
C CYS A 314 -5.70 9.46 16.77
N MET A 315 -5.72 8.37 15.97
CA MET A 315 -6.77 7.35 16.06
C MET A 315 -6.63 6.43 17.26
N PHE A 316 -5.41 5.95 17.54
CA PHE A 316 -5.21 4.86 18.51
C PHE A 316 -4.44 5.29 19.76
N GLY A 317 -3.96 6.54 19.84
CA GLY A 317 -3.04 6.97 20.90
C GLY A 317 -1.71 6.19 20.83
N PHE A 318 -1.35 5.68 19.64
CA PHE A 318 -0.23 4.79 19.45
C PHE A 318 0.93 5.52 18.76
N ASP A 319 1.88 5.93 19.57
CA ASP A 319 3.13 6.50 19.07
C ASP A 319 4.04 5.37 18.55
N TYR A 320 4.22 5.34 17.24
CA TYR A 320 4.93 4.27 16.56
C TYR A 320 6.01 4.79 15.62
N THR A 321 7.19 4.21 15.73
CA THR A 321 8.31 4.44 14.81
C THR A 321 8.98 3.10 14.51
N ILE A 322 9.14 2.81 13.21
CA ILE A 322 9.89 1.62 12.81
C ILE A 322 11.38 1.84 13.09
N ALA A 323 11.98 0.93 13.86
CA ALA A 323 13.36 1.08 14.32
C ALA A 323 14.40 0.37 13.44
N CYS A 324 14.01 -0.22 12.32
CA CYS A 324 14.95 -0.91 11.43
C CYS A 324 16.03 0.03 10.82
N TYR A 325 15.73 1.32 10.73
CA TYR A 325 16.68 2.36 10.28
C TYR A 325 17.40 3.08 11.43
N VAL A 326 17.10 2.70 12.68
CA VAL A 326 17.72 3.27 13.87
C VAL A 326 18.90 2.39 14.29
N PRO A 327 20.10 2.97 14.58
CA PRO A 327 21.22 2.21 15.13
C PRO A 327 20.83 1.42 16.38
N GLU A 328 21.33 0.20 16.51
CA GLU A 328 20.91 -0.74 17.53
C GLU A 328 20.88 -0.18 18.96
N PRO A 329 21.91 0.55 19.45
CA PRO A 329 21.90 1.12 20.79
C PRO A 329 20.80 2.14 21.06
N LYS A 330 20.22 2.72 20.01
CA LYS A 330 19.14 3.72 20.09
C LYS A 330 17.74 3.12 19.88
N ARG A 331 17.63 1.82 19.65
CA ARG A 331 16.33 1.14 19.47
C ARG A 331 15.65 0.96 20.82
N ARG A 332 14.52 1.61 21.00
CA ARG A 332 13.76 1.56 22.27
C ARG A 332 13.01 0.24 22.47
N PHE A 333 12.46 -0.34 21.39
CA PHE A 333 11.52 -1.47 21.47
C PHE A 333 11.94 -2.71 20.67
N GLY A 334 12.98 -2.65 19.87
CA GLY A 334 13.43 -3.73 19.00
C GLY A 334 13.65 -3.30 17.56
N TYR A 335 13.98 -4.26 16.69
CA TYR A 335 14.34 -4.00 15.29
C TYR A 335 13.10 -3.89 14.38
N PHE A 336 12.19 -4.87 14.44
CA PHE A 336 11.00 -4.99 13.61
C PHE A 336 9.79 -5.31 14.48
N VAL A 337 9.28 -4.28 15.11
CA VAL A 337 8.28 -4.38 16.17
C VAL A 337 6.88 -4.38 15.56
N LEU A 338 6.08 -5.39 15.93
CA LEU A 338 4.72 -5.59 15.42
C LEU A 338 3.70 -4.97 16.39
N PRO A 339 2.84 -4.02 15.94
CA PRO A 339 1.73 -3.54 16.76
C PRO A 339 0.72 -4.66 17.06
N ILE A 340 0.17 -4.67 18.26
CA ILE A 340 -0.85 -5.61 18.70
C ILE A 340 -2.21 -4.92 18.64
N LEU A 341 -3.04 -5.30 17.65
CA LEU A 341 -4.43 -4.89 17.59
C LEU A 341 -5.29 -5.84 18.43
N ASP A 342 -6.02 -5.31 19.39
CA ASP A 342 -7.00 -6.07 20.18
C ASP A 342 -8.33 -5.35 20.20
N ARG A 343 -9.35 -5.95 19.59
CA ARG A 343 -10.76 -5.53 19.62
C ARG A 343 -10.96 -4.02 19.49
N GLY A 344 -10.30 -3.42 18.48
CA GLY A 344 -10.47 -2.02 18.14
C GLY A 344 -9.48 -1.04 18.80
N ALA A 345 -8.51 -1.54 19.54
CA ALA A 345 -7.43 -0.75 20.12
C ALA A 345 -6.06 -1.34 19.77
N ILE A 346 -5.04 -0.50 19.65
CA ILE A 346 -3.65 -0.96 19.61
C ILE A 346 -3.13 -0.94 21.03
N VAL A 347 -3.00 -2.13 21.62
CA VAL A 347 -2.77 -2.30 23.07
C VAL A 347 -1.30 -2.52 23.45
N GLY A 348 -0.45 -2.72 22.43
CA GLY A 348 0.96 -3.00 22.68
C GLY A 348 1.76 -3.20 21.41
N ARG A 349 2.97 -3.68 21.62
CA ARG A 349 3.93 -3.97 20.55
C ARG A 349 4.75 -5.21 20.90
N LEU A 350 5.09 -6.00 19.89
CA LEU A 350 5.81 -7.26 20.03
C LEU A 350 7.10 -7.20 19.21
N ASP A 351 8.25 -7.37 19.84
CA ASP A 351 9.49 -7.70 19.13
C ASP A 351 9.67 -9.22 19.11
N ALA A 352 9.64 -9.79 17.93
CA ALA A 352 9.68 -11.22 17.72
C ALA A 352 10.54 -11.61 16.52
N LYS A 353 10.98 -12.87 16.49
CA LYS A 353 11.73 -13.45 15.38
C LYS A 353 11.24 -14.86 15.07
N ALA A 354 11.11 -15.20 13.81
CA ALA A 354 10.82 -16.55 13.38
C ALA A 354 12.13 -17.28 13.00
N HIS A 355 12.48 -18.30 13.76
CA HIS A 355 13.57 -19.23 13.48
C HIS A 355 12.98 -20.41 12.68
N ARG A 356 12.94 -20.24 11.35
CA ARG A 356 12.18 -21.16 10.48
C ARG A 356 12.79 -22.54 10.35
N ALA A 357 14.13 -22.63 10.38
CA ALA A 357 14.82 -23.92 10.32
C ALA A 357 14.49 -24.79 11.54
N GLU A 358 14.30 -24.14 12.71
CA GLU A 358 14.01 -24.80 13.98
C GLU A 358 12.50 -24.88 14.27
N GLY A 359 11.65 -24.27 13.43
CA GLY A 359 10.21 -24.21 13.67
C GLY A 359 9.82 -23.38 14.90
N GLN A 360 10.69 -22.47 15.36
CA GLN A 360 10.50 -21.71 16.60
C GLN A 360 10.09 -20.27 16.34
N PHE A 361 9.22 -19.74 17.20
CA PHE A 361 8.84 -18.34 17.24
C PHE A 361 9.33 -17.73 18.56
N GLU A 362 10.37 -16.92 18.49
CA GLU A 362 10.98 -16.23 19.63
C GLU A 362 10.23 -14.92 19.89
N VAL A 363 9.72 -14.76 21.10
CA VAL A 363 9.25 -13.49 21.63
C VAL A 363 10.39 -12.87 22.43
N LYS A 364 10.93 -11.74 21.95
CA LYS A 364 12.06 -11.05 22.59
C LYS A 364 11.57 -10.05 23.62
N ARG A 365 10.48 -9.36 23.32
CA ARG A 365 9.92 -8.30 24.16
C ARG A 365 8.45 -8.02 23.84
#